data_53b118063dec76ac3915181c59d8b640
#
_entry.id   53b118063dec76ac3915181c59d8b640
#
_cell.length_a   1.000
_cell.length_b   1.000
_cell.length_c   1.000
_cell.angle_alpha   90.00
_cell.angle_beta   90.00
_cell.angle_gamma   90.00
#
_symmetry.space_group_name_H-M   'P 1'
#
loop_
_entity.id
_entity.type
_entity.pdbx_description
1 polymer ?
#
loop_
_entity_poly.entity_id
_entity_poly.type
_entity_poly.pdbx_seq_one_letter_code
_entity_poly.pdbx_strand_id
1 'polypeptide(L)'
;MRVGIIDYTMGKNIVVAKILSTHGVRGFVKMESYMEKPKDVFNYSNDLYDKDNKKIKISFVGTSKPNIFITKLDGVEDMDLAKCYRNTELYMDIDLLPQTKENEFYYNELIGLKTKSLDGKSAGEILNIDDYGSGIVVEIKWDGEKNLESLPFDKNYFKEINVKGGYVIIDRPDYI
;
A
#
# COMPACT_ATOMS: atom_id res chain seq x y z
N MET A 1 0.94 3.73 -12.87
CA MET A 1 0.17 3.32 -11.69
C MET A 1 0.44 4.33 -10.58
N ARG A 2 -0.55 5.14 -10.21
CA ARG A 2 -0.35 6.11 -9.12
C ARG A 2 -0.48 5.35 -7.80
N VAL A 3 0.64 5.02 -7.19
CA VAL A 3 0.67 4.64 -5.78
C VAL A 3 0.39 5.92 -5.00
N GLY A 4 -0.78 6.00 -4.35
CA GLY A 4 -1.08 7.13 -3.49
C GLY A 4 -0.05 7.22 -2.39
N ILE A 5 0.49 8.42 -2.19
CA ILE A 5 1.38 8.72 -1.06
C ILE A 5 0.59 8.41 0.22
N ILE A 6 1.02 7.40 0.95
CA ILE A 6 0.45 7.02 2.23
C ILE A 6 1.03 7.98 3.26
N ASP A 7 0.19 8.88 3.76
CA ASP A 7 0.55 9.78 4.86
C ASP A 7 0.49 9.00 6.19
N TYR A 8 1.65 8.71 6.78
CA TYR A 8 1.83 7.89 7.98
C TYR A 8 1.49 8.63 9.31
N THR A 9 0.47 9.47 9.34
CA THR A 9 0.23 10.34 10.51
C THR A 9 -0.75 9.81 11.56
N MET A 10 -1.39 8.63 11.37
CA MET A 10 -2.33 8.10 12.37
C MET A 10 -2.27 6.58 12.48
N GLY A 11 -1.28 6.03 13.19
CA GLY A 11 -1.25 4.60 13.51
C GLY A 11 -1.08 3.70 12.27
N LYS A 12 -1.32 2.42 12.42
CA LYS A 12 -1.18 1.41 11.36
C LYS A 12 -2.27 1.43 10.27
N ASN A 13 -3.06 2.50 10.13
CA ASN A 13 -4.17 2.57 9.19
C ASN A 13 -3.76 3.15 7.84
N ILE A 14 -4.20 2.50 6.76
CA ILE A 14 -4.01 2.94 5.38
C ILE A 14 -5.34 3.28 4.72
N VAL A 15 -5.33 4.23 3.78
CA VAL A 15 -6.48 4.53 2.93
C VAL A 15 -6.62 3.45 1.86
N VAL A 16 -7.75 2.74 1.85
CA VAL A 16 -8.03 1.65 0.90
C VAL A 16 -9.12 1.99 -0.11
N ALA A 17 -9.93 3.01 0.17
CA ALA A 17 -10.97 3.47 -0.75
C ALA A 17 -11.38 4.92 -0.47
N LYS A 18 -12.13 5.51 -1.42
CA LYS A 18 -12.71 6.85 -1.28
C LYS A 18 -14.12 6.88 -1.85
N ILE A 19 -15.04 7.47 -1.11
CA ILE A 19 -16.41 7.74 -1.57
C ILE A 19 -16.37 9.00 -2.42
N LEU A 20 -16.72 8.88 -3.71
CA LEU A 20 -16.63 9.99 -4.68
C LEU A 20 -17.91 10.82 -4.72
N SER A 21 -19.06 10.16 -4.85
CA SER A 21 -20.35 10.81 -5.07
C SER A 21 -21.52 9.88 -4.71
N THR A 22 -22.71 10.45 -4.59
CA THR A 22 -23.95 9.68 -4.50
C THR A 22 -24.29 9.00 -5.83
N HIS A 23 -25.06 7.93 -5.77
CA HIS A 23 -25.59 7.22 -6.94
C HIS A 23 -27.05 6.87 -6.76
N GLY A 24 -27.92 7.51 -7.57
CA GLY A 24 -29.37 7.34 -7.48
C GLY A 24 -29.98 7.90 -6.19
N VAL A 25 -31.23 7.56 -5.95
CA VAL A 25 -32.02 8.11 -4.82
C VAL A 25 -32.04 7.21 -3.58
N ARG A 26 -31.55 5.96 -3.70
CA ARG A 26 -31.63 4.93 -2.65
C ARG A 26 -30.42 4.93 -1.70
N GLY A 27 -29.70 6.03 -1.58
CA GLY A 27 -28.54 6.13 -0.69
C GLY A 27 -27.27 5.39 -1.15
N PHE A 28 -27.23 4.93 -2.41
CA PHE A 28 -26.01 4.34 -2.94
C PHE A 28 -24.96 5.41 -3.22
N VAL A 29 -23.69 4.97 -3.18
CA VAL A 29 -22.53 5.82 -3.48
C VAL A 29 -21.65 5.21 -4.56
N LYS A 30 -20.89 6.04 -5.26
CA LYS A 30 -19.75 5.61 -6.08
C LYS A 30 -18.52 5.66 -5.20
N MET A 31 -17.85 4.53 -5.06
CA MET A 31 -16.63 4.37 -4.26
C MET A 31 -15.49 3.90 -5.15
N GLU A 32 -14.36 4.57 -5.08
CA GLU A 32 -13.11 4.17 -5.73
C GLU A 32 -12.29 3.36 -4.76
N SER A 33 -11.84 2.17 -5.19
CA SER A 33 -10.91 1.33 -4.44
C SER A 33 -9.49 1.58 -4.89
N TYR A 34 -8.56 1.64 -3.93
CA TYR A 34 -7.12 1.79 -4.13
C TYR A 34 -6.37 0.47 -3.96
N MET A 35 -7.08 -0.62 -3.66
CA MET A 35 -6.47 -1.93 -3.52
C MET A 35 -5.95 -2.45 -4.87
N GLU A 36 -4.90 -3.26 -4.86
CA GLU A 36 -4.32 -3.88 -6.06
C GLU A 36 -5.38 -4.67 -6.85
N LYS A 37 -6.17 -5.49 -6.15
CA LYS A 37 -7.40 -6.08 -6.68
C LYS A 37 -8.58 -5.26 -6.15
N PRO A 38 -9.11 -4.31 -6.95
CA PRO A 38 -10.04 -3.31 -6.42
C PRO A 38 -11.28 -3.89 -5.73
N LYS A 39 -11.75 -5.07 -6.16
CA LYS A 39 -12.92 -5.72 -5.59
C LYS A 39 -12.69 -6.32 -4.19
N ASP A 40 -11.42 -6.55 -3.83
CA ASP A 40 -11.07 -7.14 -2.53
C ASP A 40 -11.42 -6.22 -1.35
N VAL A 41 -11.64 -4.92 -1.57
CA VAL A 41 -12.11 -4.00 -0.54
C VAL A 41 -13.41 -4.50 0.14
N PHE A 42 -14.25 -5.26 -0.56
CA PHE A 42 -15.48 -5.82 0.00
C PHE A 42 -15.24 -7.02 0.92
N ASN A 43 -14.09 -7.67 0.87
CA ASN A 43 -13.71 -8.73 1.81
C ASN A 43 -13.46 -8.15 3.22
N TYR A 44 -13.15 -6.85 3.31
CA TYR A 44 -12.90 -6.12 4.55
C TYR A 44 -14.06 -5.19 4.93
N SER A 45 -15.27 -5.47 4.45
CA SER A 45 -16.46 -4.62 4.62
C SER A 45 -16.82 -4.30 6.07
N ASN A 46 -16.34 -5.07 7.03
CA ASN A 46 -16.56 -4.88 8.46
C ASN A 46 -15.38 -4.18 9.18
N ASP A 47 -14.30 -3.84 8.48
CA ASP A 47 -13.05 -3.37 9.09
C ASP A 47 -12.60 -2.04 8.49
N LEU A 48 -13.56 -1.28 7.94
CA LEU A 48 -13.34 0.04 7.37
C LEU A 48 -13.80 1.14 8.34
N TYR A 49 -13.03 2.22 8.37
CA TYR A 49 -13.24 3.36 9.24
C TYR A 49 -13.05 4.66 8.45
N ASP A 50 -13.71 5.74 8.89
CA ASP A 50 -13.40 7.10 8.41
C ASP A 50 -12.24 7.72 9.20
N LYS A 51 -11.87 8.95 8.85
CA LYS A 51 -10.82 9.73 9.54
C LYS A 51 -11.08 9.96 11.03
N ASP A 52 -12.34 9.91 11.45
CA ASP A 52 -12.78 10.13 12.83
C ASP A 52 -12.91 8.79 13.60
N ASN A 53 -12.35 7.71 13.00
CA ASN A 53 -12.40 6.34 13.54
C ASN A 53 -13.81 5.76 13.68
N LYS A 54 -14.78 6.32 12.95
CA LYS A 54 -16.13 5.80 12.87
C LYS A 54 -16.16 4.63 11.89
N LYS A 55 -16.67 3.50 12.35
CA LYS A 55 -16.82 2.29 11.52
C LYS A 55 -17.81 2.51 10.39
N ILE A 56 -17.43 2.17 9.17
CA ILE A 56 -18.25 2.26 7.97
C ILE A 56 -18.34 0.88 7.32
N LYS A 57 -19.52 0.29 7.38
CA LYS A 57 -19.80 -0.99 6.75
C LYS A 57 -20.30 -0.78 5.33
N ILE A 58 -19.73 -1.54 4.39
CA ILE A 58 -20.04 -1.41 2.96
C ILE A 58 -20.61 -2.72 2.38
N SER A 59 -21.42 -2.61 1.34
CA SER A 59 -21.92 -3.75 0.57
C SER A 59 -21.84 -3.46 -0.92
N PHE A 60 -21.38 -4.45 -1.70
CA PHE A 60 -21.29 -4.36 -3.14
C PHE A 60 -22.68 -4.34 -3.78
N VAL A 61 -22.91 -3.41 -4.69
CA VAL A 61 -24.15 -3.30 -5.49
C VAL A 61 -23.85 -3.53 -6.96
N GLY A 62 -22.80 -2.92 -7.49
CA GLY A 62 -22.43 -3.04 -8.89
C GLY A 62 -21.09 -2.40 -9.21
N THR A 63 -20.65 -2.56 -10.45
CA THR A 63 -19.39 -2.00 -10.95
C THR A 63 -19.72 -0.86 -11.93
N SER A 64 -19.10 0.30 -11.74
CA SER A 64 -19.19 1.44 -12.66
C SER A 64 -17.98 1.56 -13.58
N LYS A 65 -16.77 1.31 -13.04
CA LYS A 65 -15.48 1.24 -13.75
C LYS A 65 -14.62 0.18 -13.07
N PRO A 66 -13.48 -0.24 -13.63
CA PRO A 66 -12.63 -1.31 -13.08
C PRO A 66 -12.29 -1.17 -11.58
N ASN A 67 -12.09 0.07 -11.10
CA ASN A 67 -11.79 0.40 -9.71
C ASN A 67 -12.88 1.23 -9.01
N ILE A 68 -14.03 1.52 -9.68
CA ILE A 68 -15.14 2.29 -9.12
C ILE A 68 -16.39 1.42 -9.02
N PHE A 69 -16.91 1.29 -7.81
CA PHE A 69 -18.06 0.47 -7.49
C PHE A 69 -19.26 1.30 -7.05
N ILE A 70 -20.46 0.79 -7.37
CA ILE A 70 -21.70 1.24 -6.75
C ILE A 70 -21.81 0.45 -5.45
N THR A 71 -21.88 1.17 -4.33
CA THR A 71 -21.75 0.62 -2.99
C THR A 71 -22.90 1.12 -2.12
N LYS A 72 -23.45 0.24 -1.28
CA LYS A 72 -24.37 0.61 -0.21
C LYS A 72 -23.57 0.76 1.08
N LEU A 73 -23.80 1.85 1.81
CA LEU A 73 -23.31 2.06 3.17
C LEU A 73 -24.40 1.62 4.15
N ASP A 74 -24.02 0.92 5.21
CA ASP A 74 -24.95 0.48 6.24
C ASP A 74 -25.57 1.69 6.96
N GLY A 75 -26.88 1.67 7.14
CA GLY A 75 -27.64 2.79 7.74
C GLY A 75 -27.84 4.01 6.83
N VAL A 76 -27.46 3.95 5.55
CA VAL A 76 -27.66 5.04 4.57
C VAL A 76 -28.73 4.60 3.56
N GLU A 77 -29.94 5.13 3.69
CA GLU A 77 -31.08 4.66 2.91
C GLU A 77 -31.61 5.67 1.87
N ASP A 78 -31.15 6.91 1.94
CA ASP A 78 -31.51 7.97 1.01
C ASP A 78 -30.31 8.78 0.51
N MET A 79 -30.54 9.59 -0.51
CA MET A 79 -29.50 10.39 -1.16
C MET A 79 -28.96 11.49 -0.25
N ASP A 80 -29.76 12.06 0.66
CA ASP A 80 -29.30 13.17 1.50
C ASP A 80 -28.35 12.69 2.58
N LEU A 81 -28.62 11.52 3.17
CA LEU A 81 -27.67 10.85 4.05
C LEU A 81 -26.37 10.46 3.29
N ALA A 82 -26.53 9.95 2.07
CA ALA A 82 -25.35 9.57 1.25
C ALA A 82 -24.46 10.77 0.89
N LYS A 83 -25.03 11.99 0.73
CA LYS A 83 -24.26 13.22 0.48
C LYS A 83 -23.27 13.54 1.60
N CYS A 84 -23.58 13.19 2.84
CA CYS A 84 -22.73 13.44 4.00
C CYS A 84 -21.41 12.66 3.92
N TYR A 85 -21.37 11.56 3.17
CA TYR A 85 -20.18 10.72 2.99
C TYR A 85 -19.35 11.07 1.75
N ARG A 86 -19.75 12.10 0.99
CA ARG A 86 -18.98 12.51 -0.20
C ARG A 86 -17.58 12.94 0.18
N ASN A 87 -16.59 12.47 -0.60
CA ASN A 87 -15.16 12.68 -0.39
C ASN A 87 -14.60 12.05 0.89
N THR A 88 -15.35 11.17 1.56
CA THR A 88 -14.85 10.42 2.72
C THR A 88 -13.86 9.35 2.25
N GLU A 89 -12.69 9.33 2.86
CA GLU A 89 -11.71 8.27 2.71
C GLU A 89 -12.01 7.16 3.71
N LEU A 90 -11.82 5.91 3.26
CA LEU A 90 -12.00 4.72 4.07
C LEU A 90 -10.65 4.13 4.39
N TYR A 91 -10.42 3.96 5.67
CA TYR A 91 -9.18 3.46 6.26
C TYR A 91 -9.36 2.03 6.74
N MET A 92 -8.28 1.27 6.73
CA MET A 92 -8.21 -0.08 7.25
C MET A 92 -6.87 -0.29 7.96
N ASP A 93 -6.84 -1.16 8.97
CA ASP A 93 -5.58 -1.56 9.60
C ASP A 93 -4.72 -2.32 8.57
N ILE A 94 -3.48 -1.89 8.39
CA ILE A 94 -2.53 -2.51 7.45
C ILE A 94 -2.26 -3.99 7.79
N ASP A 95 -2.37 -4.36 9.06
CA ASP A 95 -2.16 -5.74 9.51
C ASP A 95 -3.27 -6.70 9.01
N LEU A 96 -4.42 -6.17 8.54
CA LEU A 96 -5.51 -6.95 7.94
C LEU A 96 -5.28 -7.26 6.45
N LEU A 97 -4.37 -6.53 5.79
CA LEU A 97 -4.02 -6.87 4.41
C LEU A 97 -3.46 -8.29 4.36
N PRO A 98 -3.77 -9.06 3.28
CA PRO A 98 -3.15 -10.35 3.10
C PRO A 98 -1.64 -10.16 3.21
N GLN A 99 -1.02 -10.89 4.14
CA GLN A 99 0.43 -10.92 4.18
C GLN A 99 0.89 -11.38 2.81
N THR A 100 1.61 -10.51 2.13
CA THR A 100 2.15 -10.76 0.79
C THR A 100 2.82 -12.12 0.80
N LYS A 101 2.51 -12.94 -0.22
CA LYS A 101 3.19 -14.22 -0.43
C LYS A 101 4.69 -13.96 -0.35
N GLU A 102 5.44 -14.89 0.25
CA GLU A 102 6.90 -14.83 0.33
C GLU A 102 7.48 -14.17 -0.93
N ASN A 103 8.10 -12.97 -0.76
CA ASN A 103 8.73 -12.09 -1.76
C ASN A 103 7.89 -10.94 -2.38
N GLU A 104 6.69 -10.62 -1.92
CA GLU A 104 6.04 -9.35 -2.26
C GLU A 104 6.16 -8.41 -1.06
N PHE A 105 7.04 -7.43 -1.12
CA PHE A 105 7.22 -6.40 -0.10
C PHE A 105 6.58 -5.10 -0.59
N TYR A 106 5.96 -4.36 0.33
CA TYR A 106 5.64 -2.97 0.05
C TYR A 106 6.99 -2.22 -0.01
N TYR A 107 7.32 -1.64 -1.14
CA TYR A 107 8.62 -0.98 -1.35
C TYR A 107 8.94 0.04 -0.25
N ASN A 108 7.93 0.71 0.30
CA ASN A 108 8.10 1.64 1.40
C ASN A 108 8.62 0.99 2.69
N GLU A 109 8.38 -0.32 2.89
CA GLU A 109 8.89 -1.05 4.06
C GLU A 109 10.38 -1.40 3.93
N LEU A 110 10.91 -1.33 2.72
CA LEU A 110 12.31 -1.61 2.45
C LEU A 110 13.20 -0.36 2.61
N ILE A 111 12.63 0.84 2.46
CA ILE A 111 13.34 2.10 2.65
C ILE A 111 13.73 2.24 4.13
N GLY A 112 15.01 2.52 4.38
CA GLY A 112 15.57 2.61 5.73
C GLY A 112 16.05 1.28 6.31
N LEU A 113 15.83 0.14 5.64
CA LEU A 113 16.41 -1.12 6.08
C LEU A 113 17.93 -1.10 5.92
N LYS A 114 18.61 -1.69 6.90
CA LYS A 114 20.04 -1.88 6.82
C LYS A 114 20.39 -3.00 5.84
N THR A 115 21.38 -2.77 5.00
CA THR A 115 21.92 -3.82 4.14
C THR A 115 23.02 -4.59 4.85
N LYS A 116 23.08 -5.89 4.59
CA LYS A 116 24.14 -6.78 5.05
C LYS A 116 24.75 -7.51 3.86
N SER A 117 26.03 -7.74 3.90
CA SER A 117 26.73 -8.63 2.97
C SER A 117 26.40 -10.09 3.27
N LEU A 118 26.76 -11.02 2.38
CA LEU A 118 26.53 -12.46 2.54
C LEU A 118 27.16 -13.03 3.82
N ASP A 119 28.22 -12.44 4.34
CA ASP A 119 28.87 -12.82 5.61
C ASP A 119 28.15 -12.22 6.84
N GLY A 120 27.03 -11.53 6.65
CA GLY A 120 26.19 -10.98 7.71
C GLY A 120 26.66 -9.64 8.30
N LYS A 121 27.74 -9.05 7.77
CA LYS A 121 28.23 -7.75 8.25
C LYS A 121 27.33 -6.62 7.71
N SER A 122 27.16 -5.57 8.52
CA SER A 122 26.53 -4.33 8.05
C SER A 122 27.30 -3.76 6.87
N ALA A 123 26.59 -3.37 5.83
CA ALA A 123 27.19 -2.88 4.59
C ALA A 123 26.60 -1.55 4.12
N GLY A 124 25.42 -1.12 4.62
CA GLY A 124 24.79 0.13 4.22
C GLY A 124 23.31 0.22 4.57
N GLU A 125 22.57 1.03 3.81
CA GLU A 125 21.14 1.31 4.01
C GLU A 125 20.44 1.53 2.67
N ILE A 126 19.21 1.06 2.54
CA ILE A 126 18.32 1.37 1.41
C ILE A 126 17.77 2.77 1.58
N LEU A 127 18.03 3.67 0.62
CA LEU A 127 17.56 5.06 0.66
C LEU A 127 16.33 5.30 -0.18
N ASN A 128 16.22 4.64 -1.33
CA ASN A 128 15.11 4.85 -2.25
C ASN A 128 14.79 3.61 -3.08
N ILE A 129 13.58 3.53 -3.59
CA ILE A 129 13.12 2.48 -4.50
C ILE A 129 12.22 3.11 -5.54
N ASP A 130 12.60 2.97 -6.82
CA ASP A 130 11.86 3.50 -7.95
C ASP A 130 11.43 2.41 -8.92
N ASP A 131 10.20 2.54 -9.44
CA ASP A 131 9.70 1.72 -10.54
C ASP A 131 9.77 2.53 -11.82
N TYR A 132 10.69 2.17 -12.70
CA TYR A 132 10.86 2.81 -14.01
C TYR A 132 9.98 2.19 -15.12
N GLY A 133 9.03 1.32 -14.75
CA GLY A 133 8.16 0.64 -15.72
C GLY A 133 8.83 -0.52 -16.47
N SER A 134 10.14 -0.54 -16.52
CA SER A 134 10.96 -1.65 -17.05
C SER A 134 11.53 -2.54 -15.95
N GLY A 135 11.34 -2.16 -14.70
CA GLY A 135 11.82 -2.87 -13.51
C GLY A 135 12.03 -1.93 -12.34
N ILE A 136 12.12 -2.53 -11.17
CA ILE A 136 12.32 -1.83 -9.91
C ILE A 136 13.81 -1.71 -9.65
N VAL A 137 14.23 -0.52 -9.24
CA VAL A 137 15.61 -0.18 -8.90
C VAL A 137 15.67 0.29 -7.46
N VAL A 138 16.61 -0.23 -6.72
CA VAL A 138 16.87 0.11 -5.31
C VAL A 138 18.14 0.93 -5.22
N GLU A 139 18.06 2.10 -4.61
CA GLU A 139 19.22 2.95 -4.32
C GLU A 139 19.77 2.66 -2.92
N ILE A 140 21.04 2.29 -2.87
CA ILE A 140 21.71 1.87 -1.66
C ILE A 140 22.86 2.82 -1.35
N LYS A 141 22.92 3.25 -0.10
CA LYS A 141 24.07 3.96 0.47
C LYS A 141 24.94 2.96 1.19
N TRP A 142 26.12 2.65 0.62
CA TRP A 142 27.08 1.77 1.26
C TRP A 142 27.90 2.51 2.33
N ASP A 143 28.23 1.78 3.39
CA ASP A 143 29.04 2.32 4.48
C ASP A 143 30.44 2.70 3.98
N GLY A 144 30.86 3.94 4.27
CA GLY A 144 32.16 4.46 3.85
C GLY A 144 32.24 4.97 2.40
N GLU A 145 31.19 4.81 1.60
CA GLU A 145 31.14 5.30 0.21
C GLU A 145 30.39 6.63 0.11
N LYS A 146 30.84 7.50 -0.81
CA LYS A 146 30.19 8.81 -1.04
C LYS A 146 29.00 8.70 -1.97
N ASN A 147 29.08 7.84 -2.98
CA ASN A 147 28.08 7.68 -4.02
C ASN A 147 27.01 6.66 -3.63
N LEU A 148 25.82 6.86 -4.18
CA LEU A 148 24.74 5.87 -4.13
C LEU A 148 24.98 4.83 -5.24
N GLU A 149 24.61 3.59 -4.98
CA GLU A 149 24.57 2.54 -5.98
C GLU A 149 23.13 2.12 -6.25
N SER A 150 22.78 1.97 -7.52
CA SER A 150 21.47 1.54 -7.95
C SER A 150 21.54 0.08 -8.40
N LEU A 151 20.79 -0.80 -7.74
CA LEU A 151 20.72 -2.22 -8.08
C LEU A 151 19.31 -2.60 -8.52
N PRO A 152 19.15 -3.46 -9.55
CA PRO A 152 17.85 -4.04 -9.86
C PRO A 152 17.33 -4.86 -8.69
N PHE A 153 16.03 -4.72 -8.39
CA PHE A 153 15.38 -5.50 -7.33
C PHE A 153 15.06 -6.91 -7.82
N ASP A 154 16.02 -7.79 -7.76
CA ASP A 154 15.85 -9.19 -8.13
C ASP A 154 16.58 -10.16 -7.19
N LYS A 155 16.30 -11.46 -7.32
CA LYS A 155 16.87 -12.52 -6.48
C LYS A 155 18.38 -12.74 -6.66
N ASN A 156 18.97 -12.21 -7.75
CA ASN A 156 20.42 -12.31 -7.95
C ASN A 156 21.16 -11.42 -6.98
N TYR A 157 20.57 -10.28 -6.61
CA TYR A 157 21.17 -9.34 -5.67
C TYR A 157 20.56 -9.44 -4.28
N PHE A 158 19.24 -9.53 -4.15
CA PHE A 158 18.50 -9.53 -2.87
C PHE A 158 18.26 -10.98 -2.41
N LYS A 159 19.12 -11.51 -1.55
CA LYS A 159 19.11 -12.92 -1.11
C LYS A 159 18.12 -13.17 0.01
N GLU A 160 17.99 -12.24 0.94
CA GLU A 160 17.05 -12.32 2.07
C GLU A 160 16.53 -10.92 2.41
N ILE A 161 15.24 -10.83 2.69
CA ILE A 161 14.60 -9.59 3.15
C ILE A 161 13.91 -9.89 4.47
N ASN A 162 14.36 -9.24 5.53
CA ASN A 162 13.78 -9.38 6.87
C ASN A 162 13.31 -8.03 7.38
N VAL A 163 12.08 -7.66 6.98
CA VAL A 163 11.47 -6.39 7.37
C VAL A 163 11.34 -6.29 8.90
N LYS A 164 10.89 -7.37 9.56
CA LYS A 164 10.75 -7.41 11.03
C LYS A 164 12.09 -7.28 11.74
N GLY A 165 13.13 -7.82 11.15
CA GLY A 165 14.51 -7.71 11.67
C GLY A 165 15.22 -6.42 11.30
N GLY A 166 14.64 -5.61 10.41
CA GLY A 166 15.19 -4.34 9.97
C GLY A 166 16.40 -4.45 9.03
N TYR A 167 16.54 -5.55 8.29
CA TYR A 167 17.68 -5.75 7.39
C TYR A 167 17.35 -6.49 6.10
N VAL A 168 18.23 -6.31 5.12
CA VAL A 168 18.24 -7.04 3.84
C VAL A 168 19.64 -7.58 3.59
N ILE A 169 19.77 -8.85 3.15
CA ILE A 169 21.03 -9.43 2.73
C ILE A 169 21.19 -9.24 1.22
N ILE A 170 22.27 -8.58 0.84
CA ILE A 170 22.56 -8.24 -0.56
C ILE A 170 23.86 -8.89 -1.00
N ASP A 171 23.81 -9.53 -2.16
CA ASP A 171 24.98 -10.00 -2.91
C ASP A 171 25.40 -8.88 -3.85
N ARG A 172 26.35 -8.07 -3.39
CA ARG A 172 26.83 -6.92 -4.17
C ARG A 172 27.66 -7.41 -5.35
N PRO A 173 27.39 -6.94 -6.58
CA PRO A 173 28.19 -7.31 -7.73
C PRO A 173 29.62 -6.76 -7.59
N ASP A 174 30.61 -7.63 -7.87
CA ASP A 174 31.98 -7.19 -8.02
C ASP A 174 32.16 -6.54 -9.39
N TYR A 175 32.24 -5.21 -9.41
CA TYR A 175 32.62 -4.49 -10.64
C TYR A 175 34.12 -4.61 -10.83
N ILE A 176 34.53 -5.40 -11.83
CA ILE A 176 35.95 -5.53 -12.27
C ILE A 176 36.34 -4.27 -13.05
#